data_a97d00333ef42654123d8613ffd1cd95
#
_entry.id   a97d00333ef42654123d8613ffd1cd95
#
_cell.length_a   1.000
_cell.length_b   1.000
_cell.length_c   1.000
_cell.angle_alpha   90.00
_cell.angle_beta   90.00
_cell.angle_gamma   90.00
#
_symmetry.space_group_name_H-M   'P 1'
#
loop_
_entity.id
_entity.type
_entity.pdbx_description
1 polymer ?
#
loop_
_entity_poly.entity_id
_entity_poly.type
_entity_poly.pdbx_seq_one_letter_code
_entity_poly.pdbx_strand_id
1 'polypeptide(L)'
;MADWVGASSEELTAAYARQDVSPVTVAEALFDHAARRDVALGAVRVLSREAALESAAASERRWRRHAPQSPLDGVPVMLREDIAVPSYANEVEGVSPVVARLLEAGCIILGKTVMAAHDSLVAGRCIEGRLVQNPWQPALTSGGSSCGAAVACAAGYAPLHIGIDRIGSARLPAAFCGVFGFKPTQGRVPLGKPSTGRVAAPITRSVHDAAALMNILVRPDDRDFTSLPPESLEYRMRVDGLSPKSLSVAVLTDMGLGPAVDPVIRQTVQEAARLLQMAGASVEMIDSFLAPEMFESVQILLEADAHLDLQAMSEQERMRLPSFVTDWAGQRADALTGQQIMQAWRDITAMRAAINEAMMGYDYLLMPVSPVMPWAATSLSPGNDPAGGLPHVVFTAPWNFADHPAASLNWRHGADGVPIGLQVVGHRFDDLGVLRLSRTLEIMRPEQAAWPQ
;
A
#
# COMPACT_ATOMS: atom_id res chain seq x y z
N MET A 1 29.06 15.50 -3.62
CA MET A 1 27.82 15.47 -4.43
C MET A 1 26.67 15.33 -3.45
N ALA A 2 25.59 16.12 -3.59
CA ALA A 2 24.41 15.93 -2.76
C ALA A 2 23.90 14.49 -2.94
N ASP A 3 23.54 13.85 -1.82
CA ASP A 3 22.99 12.50 -1.85
C ASP A 3 21.49 12.60 -2.21
N TRP A 4 21.13 12.15 -3.41
CA TRP A 4 19.73 12.16 -3.89
C TRP A 4 18.98 10.90 -3.49
N VAL A 5 19.64 9.99 -2.79
CA VAL A 5 18.99 8.81 -2.20
C VAL A 5 18.04 9.27 -1.08
N GLY A 6 16.77 8.92 -1.23
CA GLY A 6 15.75 9.30 -0.27
C GLY A 6 15.17 10.70 -0.42
N ALA A 7 15.60 11.47 -1.44
CA ALA A 7 14.96 12.74 -1.77
C ALA A 7 13.48 12.54 -2.17
N SER A 8 12.62 13.47 -1.75
CA SER A 8 11.20 13.51 -2.13
C SER A 8 11.01 13.93 -3.60
N SER A 9 9.84 13.67 -4.14
CA SER A 9 9.48 14.14 -5.49
C SER A 9 9.59 15.66 -5.63
N GLU A 10 9.25 16.40 -4.57
CA GLU A 10 9.32 17.85 -4.54
C GLU A 10 10.77 18.37 -4.55
N GLU A 11 11.64 17.78 -3.73
CA GLU A 11 13.07 18.14 -3.71
C GLU A 11 13.71 17.89 -5.07
N LEU A 12 13.41 16.75 -5.71
CA LEU A 12 13.93 16.43 -7.03
C LEU A 12 13.46 17.42 -8.09
N THR A 13 12.16 17.68 -8.17
CA THR A 13 11.62 18.58 -9.21
C THR A 13 12.04 20.03 -8.99
N ALA A 14 12.19 20.47 -7.74
CA ALA A 14 12.78 21.77 -7.43
C ALA A 14 14.26 21.86 -7.86
N ALA A 15 15.04 20.81 -7.65
CA ALA A 15 16.44 20.74 -8.10
C ALA A 15 16.55 20.71 -9.64
N TYR A 16 15.67 19.97 -10.33
CA TYR A 16 15.60 19.97 -11.80
C TYR A 16 15.26 21.34 -12.35
N ALA A 17 14.31 22.06 -11.74
CA ALA A 17 13.92 23.41 -12.14
C ALA A 17 15.07 24.42 -12.02
N ARG A 18 15.89 24.28 -10.96
CA ARG A 18 17.09 25.13 -10.77
C ARG A 18 18.31 24.63 -11.57
N GLN A 19 18.20 23.46 -12.23
CA GLN A 19 19.31 22.80 -12.92
C GLN A 19 20.49 22.43 -11.98
N ASP A 20 20.22 22.20 -10.71
CA ASP A 20 21.21 21.76 -9.71
C ASP A 20 21.65 20.31 -9.95
N VAL A 21 20.74 19.49 -10.52
CA VAL A 21 20.95 18.09 -10.90
C VAL A 21 20.10 17.74 -12.11
N SER A 22 20.48 16.72 -12.85
CA SER A 22 19.66 16.23 -13.96
C SER A 22 18.87 14.96 -13.57
N PRO A 23 17.71 14.69 -14.21
CA PRO A 23 17.02 13.41 -14.08
C PRO A 23 17.90 12.19 -14.39
N VAL A 24 18.85 12.33 -15.34
CA VAL A 24 19.81 11.27 -15.66
C VAL A 24 20.73 10.97 -14.49
N THR A 25 21.33 12.01 -13.90
CA THR A 25 22.21 11.86 -12.73
C THR A 25 21.51 11.21 -11.53
N VAL A 26 20.25 11.60 -11.28
CA VAL A 26 19.44 11.02 -10.21
C VAL A 26 19.14 9.54 -10.51
N ALA A 27 18.71 9.20 -11.72
CA ALA A 27 18.40 7.83 -12.10
C ALA A 27 19.63 6.91 -11.95
N GLU A 28 20.81 7.37 -12.40
CA GLU A 28 22.07 6.63 -12.26
C GLU A 28 22.43 6.38 -10.79
N ALA A 29 22.34 7.41 -9.93
CA ALA A 29 22.61 7.30 -8.51
C ALA A 29 21.67 6.29 -7.82
N LEU A 30 20.38 6.30 -8.17
CA LEU A 30 19.40 5.37 -7.63
C LEU A 30 19.60 3.93 -8.14
N PHE A 31 19.99 3.73 -9.40
CA PHE A 31 20.38 2.41 -9.90
C PHE A 31 21.56 1.84 -9.16
N ASP A 32 22.60 2.64 -8.97
CA ASP A 32 23.81 2.21 -8.27
C ASP A 32 23.53 1.94 -6.77
N HIS A 33 22.65 2.73 -6.14
CA HIS A 33 22.19 2.50 -4.78
C HIS A 33 21.39 1.20 -4.67
N ALA A 34 20.37 1.02 -5.51
CA ALA A 34 19.55 -0.19 -5.52
C ALA A 34 20.38 -1.45 -5.78
N ALA A 35 21.30 -1.42 -6.76
CA ALA A 35 22.17 -2.55 -7.07
C ALA A 35 23.04 -2.99 -5.87
N ARG A 36 23.52 -2.05 -5.05
CA ARG A 36 24.31 -2.37 -3.86
C ARG A 36 23.45 -2.89 -2.70
N ARG A 37 22.31 -2.25 -2.45
CA ARG A 37 21.48 -2.53 -1.26
C ARG A 37 20.61 -3.75 -1.44
N ASP A 38 20.11 -4.01 -2.64
CA ASP A 38 19.12 -5.06 -2.89
C ASP A 38 19.69 -6.47 -2.79
N VAL A 39 21.01 -6.62 -2.84
CA VAL A 39 21.69 -7.90 -2.54
C VAL A 39 21.27 -8.45 -1.17
N ALA A 40 21.11 -7.56 -0.18
CA ALA A 40 20.68 -7.93 1.17
C ALA A 40 19.16 -7.94 1.31
N LEU A 41 18.43 -7.04 0.64
CA LEU A 41 17.00 -6.81 0.87
C LEU A 41 16.10 -7.66 -0.03
N GLY A 42 16.51 -7.92 -1.28
CA GLY A 42 15.77 -8.75 -2.22
C GLY A 42 14.42 -8.19 -2.65
N ALA A 43 14.28 -6.86 -2.68
CA ALA A 43 13.04 -6.16 -2.99
C ALA A 43 12.79 -5.95 -4.49
N VAL A 44 13.84 -6.02 -5.30
CA VAL A 44 13.79 -5.73 -6.73
C VAL A 44 13.57 -7.02 -7.54
N ARG A 45 12.61 -6.97 -8.45
CA ARG A 45 12.39 -8.01 -9.46
C ARG A 45 13.28 -7.80 -10.68
N VAL A 46 13.28 -6.58 -11.20
CA VAL A 46 14.06 -6.18 -12.36
C VAL A 46 14.28 -4.67 -12.38
N LEU A 47 15.44 -4.24 -12.81
CA LEU A 47 15.78 -2.85 -13.11
C LEU A 47 15.83 -2.64 -14.61
N SER A 48 15.20 -1.58 -15.11
CA SER A 48 15.07 -1.22 -16.53
C SER A 48 16.02 -0.10 -16.91
N ARG A 49 17.32 -0.28 -16.66
CA ARG A 49 18.32 0.80 -16.74
C ARG A 49 18.28 1.54 -18.09
N GLU A 50 18.28 0.82 -19.21
CA GLU A 50 18.32 1.42 -20.55
C GLU A 50 17.11 2.31 -20.82
N ALA A 51 15.90 1.76 -20.70
CA ALA A 51 14.64 2.50 -20.95
C ALA A 51 14.45 3.66 -19.96
N ALA A 52 14.85 3.49 -18.71
CA ALA A 52 14.78 4.54 -17.70
C ALA A 52 15.75 5.69 -18.00
N LEU A 53 16.96 5.43 -18.42
CA LEU A 53 17.93 6.46 -18.79
C LEU A 53 17.53 7.20 -20.06
N GLU A 54 16.92 6.52 -21.02
CA GLU A 54 16.32 7.16 -22.21
C GLU A 54 15.20 8.14 -21.80
N SER A 55 14.29 7.70 -20.92
CA SER A 55 13.21 8.54 -20.37
C SER A 55 13.77 9.71 -19.56
N ALA A 56 14.82 9.48 -18.77
CA ALA A 56 15.50 10.51 -17.97
C ALA A 56 16.14 11.57 -18.88
N ALA A 57 16.82 11.16 -19.96
CA ALA A 57 17.39 12.09 -20.92
C ALA A 57 16.32 12.92 -21.65
N ALA A 58 15.16 12.33 -21.94
CA ALA A 58 14.03 13.07 -22.50
C ALA A 58 13.50 14.11 -21.50
N SER A 59 13.34 13.76 -20.23
CA SER A 59 12.94 14.68 -19.16
C SER A 59 13.97 15.81 -18.97
N GLU A 60 15.27 15.48 -18.92
CA GLU A 60 16.34 16.49 -18.82
C GLU A 60 16.24 17.54 -19.93
N ARG A 61 15.98 17.13 -21.19
CA ARG A 61 15.77 18.06 -22.30
C ARG A 61 14.56 18.98 -22.08
N ARG A 62 13.49 18.50 -21.46
CA ARG A 62 12.31 19.32 -21.14
C ARG A 62 12.62 20.33 -20.04
N TRP A 63 13.26 19.91 -18.98
CA TRP A 63 13.67 20.80 -17.87
C TRP A 63 14.63 21.91 -18.34
N ARG A 64 15.60 21.60 -19.20
CA ARG A 64 16.48 22.61 -19.80
C ARG A 64 15.73 23.66 -20.65
N ARG A 65 14.56 23.31 -21.17
CA ARG A 65 13.68 24.21 -21.93
C ARG A 65 12.61 24.88 -21.06
N HIS A 66 12.63 24.69 -19.75
CA HIS A 66 11.59 25.13 -18.81
C HIS A 66 10.16 24.69 -19.22
N ALA A 67 10.05 23.50 -19.80
CA ALA A 67 8.80 22.91 -20.28
C ALA A 67 8.64 21.47 -19.77
N PRO A 68 8.60 21.25 -18.43
CA PRO A 68 8.33 19.93 -17.87
C PRO A 68 6.92 19.48 -18.27
N GLN A 69 6.73 18.17 -18.42
CA GLN A 69 5.49 17.56 -18.87
C GLN A 69 4.40 17.59 -17.78
N SER A 70 4.83 17.51 -16.53
CA SER A 70 3.98 17.61 -15.34
C SER A 70 4.81 18.02 -14.11
N PRO A 71 4.16 18.25 -12.93
CA PRO A 71 4.87 18.41 -11.66
C PRO A 71 5.70 17.19 -11.21
N LEU A 72 5.56 16.02 -11.87
CA LEU A 72 6.34 14.81 -11.60
C LEU A 72 7.24 14.41 -12.79
N ASP A 73 7.47 15.30 -13.74
CA ASP A 73 8.38 15.03 -14.87
C ASP A 73 9.79 14.73 -14.37
N GLY A 74 10.32 13.57 -14.75
CA GLY A 74 11.65 13.13 -14.37
C GLY A 74 11.72 12.48 -12.97
N VAL A 75 10.61 12.37 -12.24
CA VAL A 75 10.61 11.73 -10.92
C VAL A 75 10.64 10.20 -11.09
N PRO A 76 11.59 9.52 -10.40
CA PRO A 76 11.70 8.07 -10.45
C PRO A 76 10.55 7.36 -9.72
N VAL A 77 10.06 6.26 -10.31
CA VAL A 77 9.01 5.40 -9.74
C VAL A 77 9.36 3.93 -9.92
N MET A 78 8.99 3.09 -8.95
CA MET A 78 9.03 1.63 -9.07
C MET A 78 7.62 1.04 -8.93
N LEU A 79 7.36 -0.06 -9.63
CA LEU A 79 6.04 -0.69 -9.73
C LEU A 79 6.09 -2.12 -9.22
N ARG A 80 5.02 -2.59 -8.59
CA ARG A 80 4.88 -4.01 -8.25
C ARG A 80 4.89 -4.85 -9.53
N GLU A 81 5.51 -6.02 -9.50
CA GLU A 81 5.83 -6.85 -10.68
C GLU A 81 4.61 -7.27 -11.53
N ASP A 82 3.42 -7.36 -10.93
CA ASP A 82 2.17 -7.69 -11.64
C ASP A 82 1.47 -6.49 -12.31
N ILE A 83 2.02 -5.28 -12.20
CA ILE A 83 1.55 -4.11 -12.95
C ILE A 83 2.21 -4.11 -14.33
N ALA A 84 1.41 -4.30 -15.40
CA ALA A 84 1.90 -4.48 -16.77
C ALA A 84 2.60 -3.23 -17.33
N VAL A 85 3.83 -3.39 -17.82
CA VAL A 85 4.66 -2.35 -18.47
C VAL A 85 5.09 -2.81 -19.87
N PRO A 86 4.91 -2.03 -20.94
CA PRO A 86 5.08 -2.46 -22.33
C PRO A 86 6.47 -3.00 -22.72
N SER A 87 7.50 -2.62 -21.97
CA SER A 87 8.90 -2.91 -22.29
C SER A 87 9.43 -4.22 -21.70
N TYR A 88 8.59 -4.99 -21.00
CA TYR A 88 9.00 -6.26 -20.40
C TYR A 88 8.54 -7.44 -21.27
N ALA A 89 9.49 -8.21 -21.79
CA ALA A 89 9.32 -9.23 -22.84
C ALA A 89 8.30 -10.36 -22.56
N ASN A 90 7.79 -10.47 -21.34
CA ASN A 90 6.83 -11.50 -20.95
C ASN A 90 5.41 -10.96 -20.68
N GLU A 91 5.15 -9.69 -20.96
CA GLU A 91 3.83 -9.09 -20.72
C GLU A 91 2.98 -9.18 -21.99
N VAL A 92 2.09 -10.18 -22.02
CA VAL A 92 1.14 -10.43 -23.11
C VAL A 92 -0.01 -9.41 -23.13
N GLU A 93 -0.14 -8.60 -22.07
CA GLU A 93 -1.24 -7.67 -21.88
C GLU A 93 -0.80 -6.22 -22.09
N GLY A 94 -1.72 -5.42 -22.62
CA GLY A 94 -1.47 -4.01 -22.90
C GLY A 94 -1.10 -3.19 -21.66
N VAL A 95 -0.63 -1.97 -21.89
CA VAL A 95 -0.20 -1.02 -20.84
C VAL A 95 -1.28 -0.82 -19.78
N SER A 96 -0.93 -1.06 -18.50
CA SER A 96 -1.83 -0.74 -17.39
C SER A 96 -2.20 0.76 -17.40
N PRO A 97 -3.45 1.14 -17.06
CA PRO A 97 -3.83 2.54 -16.87
C PRO A 97 -2.87 3.32 -15.97
N VAL A 98 -2.44 2.72 -14.87
CA VAL A 98 -1.43 3.29 -13.96
C VAL A 98 -0.15 3.66 -14.70
N VAL A 99 0.38 2.75 -15.50
CA VAL A 99 1.62 2.97 -16.27
C VAL A 99 1.43 4.04 -17.33
N ALA A 100 0.30 4.03 -18.04
CA ALA A 100 -0.01 5.06 -19.02
C ALA A 100 0.02 6.46 -18.40
N ARG A 101 -0.60 6.63 -17.22
CA ARG A 101 -0.63 7.92 -16.50
C ARG A 101 0.76 8.37 -16.03
N LEU A 102 1.60 7.45 -15.56
CA LEU A 102 2.97 7.75 -15.16
C LEU A 102 3.82 8.21 -16.36
N LEU A 103 3.72 7.53 -17.49
CA LEU A 103 4.45 7.90 -18.71
C LEU A 103 3.97 9.23 -19.29
N GLU A 104 2.66 9.46 -19.31
CA GLU A 104 2.07 10.75 -19.69
C GLU A 104 2.52 11.89 -18.77
N ALA A 105 2.77 11.63 -17.51
CA ALA A 105 3.30 12.62 -16.57
C ALA A 105 4.83 12.83 -16.68
N GLY A 106 5.52 12.01 -17.45
CA GLY A 106 6.98 12.08 -17.62
C GLY A 106 7.76 11.42 -16.49
N CYS A 107 7.12 10.59 -15.64
CA CYS A 107 7.81 9.83 -14.62
C CYS A 107 8.80 8.82 -15.24
N ILE A 108 9.86 8.49 -14.50
CA ILE A 108 10.89 7.53 -14.93
C ILE A 108 10.65 6.20 -14.23
N ILE A 109 10.21 5.17 -14.96
CA ILE A 109 10.03 3.83 -14.41
C ILE A 109 11.40 3.17 -14.28
N LEU A 110 11.94 3.07 -13.05
CA LEU A 110 13.24 2.44 -12.78
C LEU A 110 13.19 0.92 -12.90
N GLY A 111 12.04 0.32 -12.62
CA GLY A 111 11.91 -1.13 -12.63
C GLY A 111 10.70 -1.63 -11.87
N LYS A 112 10.73 -2.93 -11.57
CA LYS A 112 9.67 -3.63 -10.84
C LYS A 112 10.18 -4.16 -9.50
N THR A 113 9.31 -4.10 -8.51
CA THR A 113 9.52 -4.67 -7.17
C THR A 113 8.81 -6.02 -7.06
N VAL A 114 9.39 -6.93 -6.29
CA VAL A 114 8.79 -8.25 -6.06
C VAL A 114 7.50 -8.15 -5.25
N MET A 115 6.64 -9.13 -5.42
CA MET A 115 5.48 -9.35 -4.56
C MET A 115 5.59 -10.69 -3.81
N ALA A 116 4.76 -10.89 -2.80
CA ALA A 116 4.62 -12.20 -2.18
C ALA A 116 4.13 -13.25 -3.18
N ALA A 117 4.37 -14.52 -2.86
CA ALA A 117 4.07 -15.65 -3.75
C ALA A 117 2.61 -15.73 -4.21
N HIS A 118 1.69 -15.10 -3.49
CA HIS A 118 0.29 -14.95 -3.85
C HIS A 118 -0.25 -13.59 -3.35
N ASP A 119 -1.21 -13.00 -4.07
CA ASP A 119 -1.76 -11.67 -3.75
C ASP A 119 -2.45 -11.60 -2.36
N SER A 120 -2.99 -12.72 -1.89
CA SER A 120 -3.56 -12.83 -0.54
C SER A 120 -2.52 -13.17 0.55
N LEU A 121 -1.26 -13.43 0.20
CA LEU A 121 -0.21 -13.69 1.18
C LEU A 121 0.37 -12.39 1.70
N VAL A 122 0.16 -12.10 2.98
CA VAL A 122 0.63 -10.86 3.63
C VAL A 122 1.98 -11.01 4.34
N ALA A 123 2.85 -11.86 3.81
CA ALA A 123 4.22 -12.07 4.27
C ALA A 123 5.23 -11.81 3.15
N GLY A 124 6.46 -11.46 3.50
CA GLY A 124 7.52 -11.09 2.54
C GLY A 124 8.21 -12.28 1.86
N ARG A 125 7.47 -13.30 1.42
CA ARG A 125 8.02 -14.49 0.74
C ARG A 125 7.54 -14.60 -0.70
N CYS A 126 8.48 -14.49 -1.65
CA CYS A 126 8.20 -14.56 -3.09
C CYS A 126 7.97 -16.00 -3.58
N ILE A 127 7.50 -16.13 -4.82
CA ILE A 127 7.19 -17.42 -5.46
C ILE A 127 8.40 -18.36 -5.52
N GLU A 128 9.60 -17.83 -5.68
CA GLU A 128 10.84 -18.63 -5.67
C GLU A 128 11.32 -18.99 -4.24
N GLY A 129 10.51 -18.75 -3.21
CA GLY A 129 10.85 -19.00 -1.81
C GLY A 129 11.83 -17.98 -1.21
N ARG A 130 12.29 -16.99 -1.97
CA ARG A 130 13.14 -15.91 -1.51
C ARG A 130 12.40 -15.03 -0.53
N LEU A 131 13.07 -14.62 0.56
CA LEU A 131 12.54 -13.65 1.52
C LEU A 131 12.89 -12.24 1.08
N VAL A 132 11.91 -11.34 1.17
CA VAL A 132 12.12 -9.89 1.10
C VAL A 132 12.36 -9.42 2.52
N GLN A 133 13.59 -9.01 2.79
CA GLN A 133 14.06 -8.70 4.13
C GLN A 133 13.44 -7.39 4.65
N ASN A 134 12.99 -7.40 5.89
CA ASN A 134 12.58 -6.16 6.55
C ASN A 134 13.81 -5.26 6.75
N PRO A 135 13.80 -4.00 6.26
CA PRO A 135 14.97 -3.14 6.29
C PRO A 135 15.36 -2.67 7.70
N TRP A 136 14.44 -2.76 8.67
CA TRP A 136 14.68 -2.41 10.08
C TRP A 136 15.20 -3.61 10.88
N GLN A 137 14.61 -4.79 10.65
CA GLN A 137 14.92 -6.02 11.36
C GLN A 137 14.80 -7.24 10.42
N PRO A 138 15.87 -7.73 9.81
CA PRO A 138 15.83 -8.82 8.84
C PRO A 138 15.23 -10.14 9.34
N ALA A 139 15.23 -10.37 10.65
CA ALA A 139 14.60 -11.54 11.26
C ALA A 139 13.05 -11.51 11.23
N LEU A 140 12.46 -10.34 10.97
CA LEU A 140 11.02 -10.12 10.94
C LEU A 140 10.51 -10.03 9.50
N THR A 141 9.23 -10.32 9.31
CA THR A 141 8.57 -10.15 8.01
C THR A 141 8.52 -8.69 7.59
N SER A 142 8.69 -8.43 6.30
CA SER A 142 8.40 -7.12 5.69
C SER A 142 6.90 -6.89 5.43
N GLY A 143 6.05 -7.86 5.76
CA GLY A 143 4.65 -7.86 5.34
C GLY A 143 4.49 -8.18 3.85
N GLY A 144 3.27 -8.08 3.33
CA GLY A 144 2.95 -8.38 1.92
C GLY A 144 1.49 -8.03 1.58
N SER A 145 1.10 -8.28 0.35
CA SER A 145 1.86 -8.84 -0.78
C SER A 145 2.75 -7.83 -1.49
N SER A 146 2.63 -6.51 -1.29
CA SER A 146 3.50 -5.49 -1.88
C SER A 146 4.79 -5.29 -1.07
N CYS A 147 5.41 -6.38 -0.60
CA CYS A 147 6.60 -6.39 0.25
C CYS A 147 7.79 -5.66 -0.38
N GLY A 148 8.09 -5.96 -1.65
CA GLY A 148 9.21 -5.32 -2.36
C GLY A 148 9.01 -3.82 -2.52
N ALA A 149 7.79 -3.34 -2.78
CA ALA A 149 7.51 -1.91 -2.89
C ALA A 149 7.75 -1.16 -1.58
N ALA A 150 7.30 -1.72 -0.44
CA ALA A 150 7.50 -1.10 0.86
C ALA A 150 8.98 -1.12 1.29
N VAL A 151 9.68 -2.24 1.06
CA VAL A 151 11.12 -2.36 1.36
C VAL A 151 11.96 -1.43 0.50
N ALA A 152 11.70 -1.40 -0.82
CA ALA A 152 12.40 -0.51 -1.75
C ALA A 152 12.16 0.98 -1.41
N CYS A 153 10.94 1.33 -1.00
CA CYS A 153 10.60 2.66 -0.52
C CYS A 153 11.39 3.01 0.74
N ALA A 154 11.37 2.16 1.76
CA ALA A 154 12.12 2.36 3.00
C ALA A 154 13.63 2.42 2.78
N ALA A 155 14.15 1.66 1.80
CA ALA A 155 15.56 1.67 1.42
C ALA A 155 15.96 2.83 0.50
N GLY A 156 15.00 3.64 0.00
CA GLY A 156 15.28 4.81 -0.83
C GLY A 156 15.62 4.53 -2.28
N TYR A 157 15.10 3.45 -2.88
CA TYR A 157 15.35 3.10 -4.28
C TYR A 157 14.65 4.04 -5.27
N ALA A 158 13.56 4.65 -4.86
CA ALA A 158 12.87 5.72 -5.55
C ALA A 158 12.01 6.51 -4.55
N PRO A 159 11.60 7.75 -4.85
CA PRO A 159 10.62 8.47 -4.03
C PRO A 159 9.22 7.89 -4.13
N LEU A 160 8.87 7.35 -5.29
CA LEU A 160 7.51 6.89 -5.60
C LEU A 160 7.48 5.38 -5.86
N HIS A 161 6.53 4.68 -5.22
CA HIS A 161 6.28 3.27 -5.45
C HIS A 161 4.77 3.05 -5.60
N ILE A 162 4.40 2.08 -6.42
CA ILE A 162 3.01 1.65 -6.56
C ILE A 162 2.93 0.15 -6.30
N GLY A 163 2.18 -0.18 -5.27
CA GLY A 163 1.76 -1.53 -4.95
C GLY A 163 0.32 -1.79 -5.37
N ILE A 164 -0.20 -2.94 -4.95
CA ILE A 164 -1.62 -3.29 -5.00
C ILE A 164 -2.07 -3.56 -3.56
N ASP A 165 -3.28 -3.11 -3.22
CA ASP A 165 -3.91 -3.42 -1.93
C ASP A 165 -5.22 -4.15 -2.17
N ARG A 166 -5.32 -5.38 -1.66
CA ARG A 166 -6.51 -6.22 -1.75
C ARG A 166 -7.14 -6.50 -0.38
N ILE A 167 -6.31 -6.73 0.64
CA ILE A 167 -6.72 -7.04 2.02
C ILE A 167 -5.82 -6.34 3.04
N GLY A 168 -5.15 -5.27 2.61
CA GLY A 168 -4.08 -4.61 3.35
C GLY A 168 -2.70 -4.80 2.72
N SER A 169 -2.65 -5.33 1.50
CA SER A 169 -1.40 -5.73 0.83
C SER A 169 -0.42 -4.59 0.52
N ALA A 170 -0.82 -3.33 0.65
CA ALA A 170 0.08 -2.17 0.66
C ALA A 170 0.22 -1.58 2.07
N ARG A 171 -0.87 -1.50 2.83
CA ARG A 171 -0.92 -0.89 4.17
C ARG A 171 -0.14 -1.69 5.21
N LEU A 172 -0.25 -3.02 5.22
CA LEU A 172 0.49 -3.89 6.14
C LEU A 172 2.01 -3.80 5.93
N PRO A 173 2.55 -4.00 4.70
CA PRO A 173 3.97 -3.85 4.50
C PRO A 173 4.44 -2.40 4.71
N ALA A 174 3.61 -1.38 4.43
CA ALA A 174 3.94 0.00 4.77
C ALA A 174 4.10 0.19 6.29
N ALA A 175 3.20 -0.37 7.11
CA ALA A 175 3.30 -0.34 8.57
C ALA A 175 4.57 -1.04 9.08
N PHE A 176 4.93 -2.20 8.52
CA PHE A 176 6.06 -3.01 8.96
C PHE A 176 7.42 -2.49 8.46
N CYS A 177 7.41 -1.71 7.37
CA CYS A 177 8.61 -1.07 6.82
C CYS A 177 8.75 0.42 7.17
N GLY A 178 7.80 0.98 7.93
CA GLY A 178 7.86 2.37 8.40
C GLY A 178 7.61 3.43 7.33
N VAL A 179 6.93 3.08 6.24
CA VAL A 179 6.56 3.99 5.15
C VAL A 179 5.08 4.33 5.17
N PHE A 180 4.65 5.25 4.31
CA PHE A 180 3.25 5.59 4.10
C PHE A 180 2.67 4.68 2.99
N GLY A 181 1.51 4.07 3.26
CA GLY A 181 0.77 3.26 2.29
C GLY A 181 -0.67 3.74 2.17
N PHE A 182 -1.10 4.10 0.98
CA PHE A 182 -2.44 4.62 0.74
C PHE A 182 -3.27 3.67 -0.13
N LYS A 183 -4.39 3.22 0.39
CA LYS A 183 -5.43 2.49 -0.35
C LYS A 183 -6.53 3.46 -0.76
N PRO A 184 -6.61 3.90 -2.02
CA PRO A 184 -7.70 4.75 -2.49
C PRO A 184 -9.07 4.05 -2.43
N THR A 185 -10.13 4.81 -2.57
CA THR A 185 -11.46 4.29 -2.88
C THR A 185 -11.38 3.39 -4.12
N GLN A 186 -12.09 2.26 -4.13
CA GLN A 186 -12.13 1.37 -5.30
C GLN A 186 -12.57 2.13 -6.55
N GLY A 187 -11.85 1.94 -7.66
CA GLY A 187 -12.12 2.64 -8.93
C GLY A 187 -11.59 4.08 -9.00
N ARG A 188 -11.03 4.64 -7.91
CA ARG A 188 -10.40 5.97 -7.93
C ARG A 188 -9.12 5.97 -8.77
N VAL A 189 -8.31 4.93 -8.65
CA VAL A 189 -7.15 4.67 -9.50
C VAL A 189 -7.46 3.45 -10.37
N PRO A 190 -7.70 3.61 -11.67
CA PRO A 190 -8.05 2.50 -12.55
C PRO A 190 -6.96 1.44 -12.65
N LEU A 191 -7.38 0.17 -12.63
CA LEU A 191 -6.56 -1.00 -12.92
C LEU A 191 -7.01 -1.66 -14.23
N GLY A 192 -6.08 -2.19 -15.00
CA GLY A 192 -6.41 -2.89 -16.24
C GLY A 192 -7.18 -4.21 -16.05
N LYS A 193 -7.13 -4.75 -14.84
CA LYS A 193 -7.90 -5.93 -14.41
C LYS A 193 -8.58 -5.63 -13.08
N PRO A 194 -9.74 -4.99 -13.10
CA PRO A 194 -10.44 -4.69 -11.87
C PRO A 194 -10.99 -5.95 -11.23
N SER A 195 -10.93 -6.03 -9.91
CA SER A 195 -11.59 -7.05 -9.09
C SER A 195 -12.03 -6.45 -7.76
N THR A 196 -13.01 -7.05 -7.11
CA THR A 196 -13.52 -6.57 -5.83
C THR A 196 -12.41 -6.48 -4.79
N GLY A 197 -12.30 -5.31 -4.16
CA GLY A 197 -11.34 -5.04 -3.11
C GLY A 197 -9.90 -4.78 -3.57
N ARG A 198 -9.59 -4.88 -4.86
CA ARG A 198 -8.23 -4.72 -5.39
C ARG A 198 -8.02 -3.33 -5.96
N VAL A 199 -7.07 -2.59 -5.42
CA VAL A 199 -6.77 -1.21 -5.84
C VAL A 199 -5.26 -0.99 -6.01
N ALA A 200 -4.86 -0.14 -6.95
CA ALA A 200 -3.49 0.38 -7.02
C ALA A 200 -3.25 1.35 -5.86
N ALA A 201 -2.15 1.15 -5.16
CA ALA A 201 -1.87 1.81 -3.90
C ALA A 201 -0.50 2.53 -3.93
N PRO A 202 -0.46 3.87 -3.81
CA PRO A 202 0.76 4.60 -3.53
C PRO A 202 1.45 4.11 -2.26
N ILE A 203 2.77 3.88 -2.35
CA ILE A 203 3.65 3.58 -1.22
C ILE A 203 4.82 4.56 -1.29
N THR A 204 4.97 5.43 -0.28
CA THR A 204 5.91 6.54 -0.30
C THR A 204 6.49 6.79 1.09
N ARG A 205 7.55 7.61 1.19
CA ARG A 205 8.09 8.03 2.50
C ARG A 205 7.29 9.16 3.15
N SER A 206 6.51 9.90 2.35
CA SER A 206 5.72 11.04 2.81
C SER A 206 4.31 11.02 2.25
N VAL A 207 3.38 11.65 2.97
CA VAL A 207 2.00 11.85 2.50
C VAL A 207 1.97 12.76 1.26
N HIS A 208 2.88 13.74 1.17
CA HIS A 208 2.99 14.62 0.01
C HIS A 208 3.29 13.88 -1.29
N ASP A 209 4.23 12.91 -1.27
CA ASP A 209 4.56 12.10 -2.44
C ASP A 209 3.37 11.22 -2.89
N ALA A 210 2.61 10.68 -1.93
CA ALA A 210 1.38 9.94 -2.23
C ALA A 210 0.31 10.85 -2.85
N ALA A 211 0.12 12.06 -2.31
CA ALA A 211 -0.80 13.05 -2.88
C ALA A 211 -0.38 13.48 -4.30
N ALA A 212 0.93 13.63 -4.55
CA ALA A 212 1.44 13.93 -5.88
C ALA A 212 1.17 12.81 -6.88
N LEU A 213 1.32 11.53 -6.47
CA LEU A 213 0.92 10.38 -7.28
C LEU A 213 -0.59 10.39 -7.58
N MET A 214 -1.43 10.66 -6.59
CA MET A 214 -2.88 10.71 -6.78
C MET A 214 -3.28 11.74 -7.84
N ASN A 215 -2.62 12.90 -7.92
CA ASN A 215 -2.92 13.91 -8.96
C ASN A 215 -2.82 13.37 -10.39
N ILE A 216 -1.93 12.42 -10.65
CA ILE A 216 -1.73 11.86 -11.99
C ILE A 216 -2.50 10.56 -12.23
N LEU A 217 -2.83 9.81 -11.16
CA LEU A 217 -3.42 8.48 -11.27
C LEU A 217 -4.97 8.48 -11.34
N VAL A 218 -5.64 9.49 -10.81
CA VAL A 218 -7.11 9.50 -10.57
C VAL A 218 -7.97 9.79 -11.79
N ARG A 219 -7.45 9.66 -13.00
CA ARG A 219 -8.25 9.86 -14.23
C ARG A 219 -8.97 8.56 -14.62
N PRO A 220 -10.26 8.60 -14.97
CA PRO A 220 -11.01 7.44 -15.44
C PRO A 220 -10.33 6.73 -16.62
N ASP A 221 -10.57 5.43 -16.72
CA ASP A 221 -10.12 4.62 -17.83
C ASP A 221 -11.15 3.51 -18.12
N ASP A 222 -11.63 3.42 -19.35
CA ASP A 222 -12.72 2.51 -19.74
C ASP A 222 -12.32 1.02 -19.68
N ARG A 223 -11.02 0.72 -19.55
CA ARG A 223 -10.52 -0.65 -19.30
C ARG A 223 -10.86 -1.15 -17.91
N ASP A 224 -11.19 -0.24 -17.00
CA ASP A 224 -11.65 -0.54 -15.64
C ASP A 224 -13.11 -0.12 -15.49
N PHE A 225 -14.03 -1.08 -15.54
CA PHE A 225 -15.47 -0.81 -15.39
C PHE A 225 -15.86 -0.29 -14.00
N THR A 226 -14.95 -0.35 -13.02
CA THR A 226 -15.15 0.24 -11.67
C THR A 226 -14.69 1.68 -11.59
N SER A 227 -14.08 2.23 -12.66
CA SER A 227 -13.58 3.61 -12.70
C SER A 227 -14.62 4.61 -12.24
N LEU A 228 -14.24 5.42 -11.26
CA LEU A 228 -15.09 6.52 -10.79
C LEU A 228 -15.07 7.69 -11.77
N PRO A 229 -16.12 8.52 -11.79
CA PRO A 229 -16.13 9.75 -12.57
C PRO A 229 -14.91 10.62 -12.28
N PRO A 230 -14.51 11.47 -13.26
CA PRO A 230 -13.37 12.37 -13.09
C PRO A 230 -13.61 13.31 -11.89
N GLU A 231 -12.56 13.53 -11.12
CA GLU A 231 -12.55 14.42 -9.98
C GLU A 231 -11.52 15.53 -10.22
N SER A 232 -11.93 16.78 -10.12
CA SER A 232 -11.06 17.95 -10.33
C SER A 232 -10.34 18.36 -9.03
N LEU A 233 -9.86 17.40 -8.24
CA LEU A 233 -9.15 17.68 -7.00
C LEU A 233 -7.63 17.80 -7.25
N GLU A 234 -7.06 18.85 -6.68
CA GLU A 234 -5.62 19.06 -6.62
C GLU A 234 -5.07 18.49 -5.31
N TYR A 235 -4.88 17.17 -5.24
CA TYR A 235 -4.46 16.44 -4.04
C TYR A 235 -3.20 17.04 -3.41
N ARG A 236 -2.14 17.23 -4.21
CA ARG A 236 -0.88 17.79 -3.73
C ARG A 236 -1.03 19.20 -3.16
N MET A 237 -1.81 20.06 -3.80
CA MET A 237 -2.00 21.44 -3.38
C MET A 237 -2.93 21.59 -2.17
N ARG A 238 -3.77 20.58 -1.91
CA ARG A 238 -4.81 20.64 -0.89
C ARG A 238 -4.55 19.72 0.30
N VAL A 239 -3.47 18.94 0.28
CA VAL A 239 -3.16 17.96 1.34
C VAL A 239 -2.83 18.60 2.68
N ASP A 240 -2.28 19.79 2.68
CA ASP A 240 -1.95 20.55 3.90
C ASP A 240 -3.14 21.34 4.46
N GLY A 241 -2.98 21.84 5.69
CA GLY A 241 -3.85 22.85 6.29
C GLY A 241 -5.18 22.31 6.85
N LEU A 242 -5.33 20.98 7.05
CA LEU A 242 -6.48 20.46 7.78
C LEU A 242 -6.38 20.81 9.26
N SER A 243 -7.39 21.53 9.75
CA SER A 243 -7.49 21.86 11.19
C SER A 243 -8.21 20.75 11.95
N PRO A 244 -7.63 20.18 13.01
CA PRO A 244 -8.31 19.21 13.86
C PRO A 244 -9.56 19.73 14.56
N LYS A 245 -9.68 21.04 14.77
CA LYS A 245 -10.73 21.66 15.62
C LYS A 245 -12.17 21.39 15.19
N SER A 246 -12.40 21.07 13.92
CA SER A 246 -13.74 20.80 13.40
C SER A 246 -13.97 19.31 13.12
N LEU A 247 -13.02 18.46 13.47
CA LEU A 247 -13.12 17.04 13.16
C LEU A 247 -13.81 16.26 14.27
N SER A 248 -14.63 15.30 13.87
CA SER A 248 -15.17 14.23 14.70
C SER A 248 -14.49 12.92 14.31
N VAL A 249 -13.75 12.30 15.22
CA VAL A 249 -12.90 11.14 14.96
C VAL A 249 -13.28 9.99 15.88
N ALA A 250 -13.72 8.89 15.27
CA ALA A 250 -13.87 7.62 15.97
C ALA A 250 -12.52 6.94 16.17
N VAL A 251 -12.37 6.21 17.25
CA VAL A 251 -11.15 5.44 17.55
C VAL A 251 -11.53 4.02 17.93
N LEU A 252 -11.04 3.05 17.16
CA LEU A 252 -11.24 1.64 17.42
C LEU A 252 -9.88 0.98 17.68
N THR A 253 -9.67 0.46 18.88
CA THR A 253 -8.40 -0.19 19.26
C THR A 253 -8.46 -1.70 19.25
N ASP A 254 -9.66 -2.28 19.16
CA ASP A 254 -9.87 -3.72 19.13
C ASP A 254 -11.10 -4.03 18.27
N MET A 255 -10.95 -4.94 17.30
CA MET A 255 -12.07 -5.36 16.45
C MET A 255 -12.93 -6.44 17.11
N GLY A 256 -12.52 -6.98 18.26
CA GLY A 256 -13.17 -8.12 18.90
C GLY A 256 -13.04 -9.42 18.12
N LEU A 257 -12.25 -9.43 17.06
CA LEU A 257 -12.05 -10.52 16.11
C LEU A 257 -10.56 -10.68 15.81
N GLY A 258 -10.15 -11.90 15.45
CA GLY A 258 -8.76 -12.20 15.13
C GLY A 258 -7.86 -12.29 16.37
N PRO A 259 -6.53 -12.12 16.21
CA PRO A 259 -5.59 -12.14 17.32
C PRO A 259 -5.82 -10.97 18.27
N ALA A 260 -5.50 -11.16 19.56
CA ALA A 260 -5.48 -10.08 20.54
C ALA A 260 -4.53 -8.96 20.08
N VAL A 261 -4.97 -7.71 20.23
CA VAL A 261 -4.17 -6.56 19.83
C VAL A 261 -3.02 -6.35 20.79
N ASP A 262 -1.79 -6.32 20.25
CA ASP A 262 -0.58 -6.05 21.02
C ASP A 262 -0.72 -4.72 21.79
N PRO A 263 -0.39 -4.70 23.09
CA PRO A 263 -0.52 -3.50 23.92
C PRO A 263 0.19 -2.26 23.37
N VAL A 264 1.35 -2.44 22.72
CA VAL A 264 2.11 -1.31 22.15
C VAL A 264 1.41 -0.72 20.91
N ILE A 265 0.73 -1.55 20.13
CA ILE A 265 -0.08 -1.12 18.99
C ILE A 265 -1.31 -0.35 19.49
N ARG A 266 -2.02 -0.89 20.49
CA ARG A 266 -3.16 -0.22 21.13
C ARG A 266 -2.77 1.15 21.68
N GLN A 267 -1.65 1.21 22.41
CA GLN A 267 -1.12 2.47 22.94
C GLN A 267 -0.79 3.47 21.83
N THR A 268 -0.24 3.02 20.71
CA THR A 268 0.09 3.86 19.54
C THR A 268 -1.15 4.57 18.99
N VAL A 269 -2.26 3.86 18.83
CA VAL A 269 -3.53 4.45 18.37
C VAL A 269 -4.08 5.45 19.39
N GLN A 270 -4.06 5.09 20.69
CA GLN A 270 -4.52 5.97 21.76
C GLN A 270 -3.69 7.26 21.88
N GLU A 271 -2.38 7.19 21.65
CA GLU A 271 -1.49 8.36 21.63
C GLU A 271 -1.85 9.31 20.49
N ALA A 272 -2.04 8.80 19.27
CA ALA A 272 -2.47 9.61 18.12
C ALA A 272 -3.83 10.27 18.37
N ALA A 273 -4.79 9.52 18.90
CA ALA A 273 -6.11 9.99 19.26
C ALA A 273 -6.04 11.15 20.28
N ARG A 274 -5.22 10.99 21.34
CA ARG A 274 -5.00 12.02 22.36
C ARG A 274 -4.39 13.29 21.78
N LEU A 275 -3.43 13.19 20.86
CA LEU A 275 -2.83 14.36 20.22
C LEU A 275 -3.86 15.11 19.36
N LEU A 276 -4.71 14.41 18.61
CA LEU A 276 -5.81 15.04 17.87
C LEU A 276 -6.80 15.75 18.82
N GLN A 277 -7.16 15.11 19.94
CA GLN A 277 -8.03 15.72 20.93
C GLN A 277 -7.41 16.99 21.54
N MET A 278 -6.13 16.96 21.87
CA MET A 278 -5.40 18.13 22.35
C MET A 278 -5.32 19.26 21.30
N ALA A 279 -5.32 18.91 20.02
CA ALA A 279 -5.38 19.86 18.91
C ALA A 279 -6.82 20.36 18.61
N GLY A 280 -7.82 19.87 19.35
CA GLY A 280 -9.20 20.37 19.34
C GLY A 280 -10.20 19.51 18.57
N ALA A 281 -9.84 18.31 18.12
CA ALA A 281 -10.80 17.37 17.54
C ALA A 281 -11.74 16.80 18.61
N SER A 282 -12.98 16.50 18.22
CA SER A 282 -13.86 15.61 18.99
C SER A 282 -13.39 14.17 18.76
N VAL A 283 -13.02 13.46 19.80
CA VAL A 283 -12.50 12.09 19.70
C VAL A 283 -13.31 11.17 20.58
N GLU A 284 -13.83 10.10 20.01
CA GLU A 284 -14.64 9.10 20.71
C GLU A 284 -14.09 7.69 20.49
N MET A 285 -13.96 6.94 21.59
CA MET A 285 -13.65 5.51 21.53
C MET A 285 -14.93 4.75 21.21
N ILE A 286 -14.88 3.93 20.18
CA ILE A 286 -16.03 3.10 19.78
C ILE A 286 -15.73 1.61 19.97
N ASP A 287 -16.77 0.82 20.16
CA ASP A 287 -16.71 -0.62 20.21
C ASP A 287 -16.68 -1.24 18.81
N SER A 288 -16.35 -2.54 18.74
CA SER A 288 -16.40 -3.31 17.49
C SER A 288 -17.83 -3.32 16.92
N PHE A 289 -17.92 -3.15 15.63
CA PHE A 289 -19.16 -3.11 14.87
C PHE A 289 -19.30 -4.25 13.85
N LEU A 290 -18.28 -5.13 13.76
CA LEU A 290 -18.32 -6.27 12.86
C LEU A 290 -18.73 -7.54 13.63
N ALA A 291 -19.74 -8.24 13.11
CA ALA A 291 -20.07 -9.58 13.57
C ALA A 291 -19.06 -10.61 13.05
N PRO A 292 -18.77 -11.70 13.82
CA PRO A 292 -17.80 -12.73 13.41
C PRO A 292 -18.06 -13.31 12.03
N GLU A 293 -19.31 -13.57 11.67
CA GLU A 293 -19.72 -14.13 10.38
C GLU A 293 -19.41 -13.21 9.20
N MET A 294 -19.36 -11.89 9.40
CA MET A 294 -18.99 -10.93 8.37
C MET A 294 -17.50 -11.07 8.00
N PHE A 295 -16.62 -11.24 8.99
CA PHE A 295 -15.22 -11.44 8.74
C PHE A 295 -14.91 -12.85 8.23
N GLU A 296 -15.64 -13.86 8.73
CA GLU A 296 -15.57 -15.22 8.22
C GLU A 296 -15.92 -15.29 6.73
N SER A 297 -16.94 -14.53 6.30
CA SER A 297 -17.33 -14.42 4.89
C SER A 297 -16.25 -13.79 4.03
N VAL A 298 -15.46 -12.84 4.57
CA VAL A 298 -14.25 -12.33 3.89
C VAL A 298 -13.24 -13.48 3.66
N GLN A 299 -12.99 -14.31 4.68
CA GLN A 299 -12.07 -15.46 4.56
C GLN A 299 -12.57 -16.47 3.52
N ILE A 300 -13.86 -16.82 3.54
CA ILE A 300 -14.48 -17.74 2.56
C ILE A 300 -14.26 -17.24 1.13
N LEU A 301 -14.53 -15.96 0.87
CA LEU A 301 -14.38 -15.40 -0.48
C LEU A 301 -12.91 -15.35 -0.92
N LEU A 302 -11.99 -15.04 0.00
CA LEU A 302 -10.56 -15.04 -0.31
C LEU A 302 -10.02 -16.44 -0.62
N GLU A 303 -10.42 -17.44 0.16
CA GLU A 303 -10.04 -18.84 -0.08
C GLU A 303 -10.59 -19.37 -1.40
N ALA A 304 -11.88 -19.11 -1.67
CA ALA A 304 -12.51 -19.54 -2.93
C ALA A 304 -11.84 -18.90 -4.16
N ASP A 305 -11.52 -17.60 -4.09
CA ASP A 305 -10.87 -16.90 -5.19
C ASP A 305 -9.41 -17.37 -5.37
N ALA A 306 -8.66 -17.55 -4.28
CA ALA A 306 -7.32 -18.10 -4.33
C ALA A 306 -7.30 -19.55 -4.89
N HIS A 307 -8.30 -20.35 -4.55
CA HIS A 307 -8.45 -21.70 -5.11
C HIS A 307 -8.66 -21.69 -6.62
N LEU A 308 -9.50 -20.77 -7.13
CA LEU A 308 -9.68 -20.58 -8.58
C LEU A 308 -8.38 -20.13 -9.26
N ASP A 309 -7.61 -19.24 -8.64
CA ASP A 309 -6.28 -18.84 -9.13
C ASP A 309 -5.36 -20.08 -9.23
N LEU A 310 -5.34 -20.93 -8.18
CA LEU A 310 -4.54 -22.16 -8.18
C LEU A 310 -4.97 -23.15 -9.24
N GLN A 311 -6.27 -23.28 -9.51
CA GLN A 311 -6.80 -24.16 -10.58
C GLN A 311 -6.40 -23.67 -11.97
N ALA A 312 -6.29 -22.36 -12.18
CA ALA A 312 -5.86 -21.77 -13.44
C ALA A 312 -4.36 -21.90 -13.71
N MET A 313 -3.55 -22.15 -12.67
CA MET A 313 -2.10 -22.33 -12.78
C MET A 313 -1.75 -23.72 -13.33
N SER A 314 -0.65 -23.81 -14.08
CA SER A 314 -0.03 -25.08 -14.43
C SER A 314 0.51 -25.79 -13.17
N GLU A 315 0.71 -27.10 -13.24
CA GLU A 315 1.30 -27.87 -12.15
C GLU A 315 2.69 -27.33 -11.75
N GLN A 316 3.51 -26.93 -12.73
CA GLN A 316 4.83 -26.36 -12.49
C GLN A 316 4.77 -25.03 -11.73
N GLU A 317 3.79 -24.18 -12.02
CA GLU A 317 3.59 -22.92 -11.30
C GLU A 317 3.13 -23.19 -9.87
N ARG A 318 2.17 -24.09 -9.66
CA ARG A 318 1.70 -24.47 -8.31
C ARG A 318 2.82 -25.05 -7.44
N MET A 319 3.70 -25.86 -7.99
CA MET A 319 4.85 -26.44 -7.27
C MET A 319 5.86 -25.40 -6.80
N ARG A 320 5.84 -24.19 -7.33
CA ARG A 320 6.71 -23.07 -6.92
C ARG A 320 6.13 -22.25 -5.76
N LEU A 321 4.85 -22.45 -5.46
CA LEU A 321 4.20 -21.78 -4.35
C LEU A 321 4.61 -22.42 -3.00
N PRO A 322 4.68 -21.64 -1.92
CA PRO A 322 4.75 -22.21 -0.58
C PRO A 322 3.53 -23.09 -0.30
N SER A 323 3.74 -24.26 0.33
CA SER A 323 2.64 -25.18 0.68
C SER A 323 1.55 -24.52 1.53
N PHE A 324 1.92 -23.55 2.38
CA PHE A 324 0.95 -22.75 3.12
C PHE A 324 -0.15 -22.17 2.23
N VAL A 325 0.19 -21.65 1.04
CA VAL A 325 -0.79 -21.04 0.12
C VAL A 325 -1.73 -22.10 -0.45
N THR A 326 -1.18 -23.22 -0.90
CA THR A 326 -1.98 -24.33 -1.45
C THR A 326 -2.85 -24.99 -0.38
N ASP A 327 -2.31 -25.17 0.81
CA ASP A 327 -3.02 -25.77 1.95
C ASP A 327 -4.14 -24.85 2.43
N TRP A 328 -3.86 -23.54 2.58
CA TRP A 328 -4.87 -22.54 2.98
C TRP A 328 -5.99 -22.41 1.94
N ALA A 329 -5.67 -22.24 0.66
CA ALA A 329 -6.66 -22.07 -0.39
C ALA A 329 -7.46 -23.34 -0.68
N GLY A 330 -6.87 -24.52 -0.44
CA GLY A 330 -7.53 -25.82 -0.66
C GLY A 330 -8.36 -26.34 0.51
N GLN A 331 -8.22 -25.74 1.73
CA GLN A 331 -8.78 -26.32 2.96
C GLN A 331 -10.28 -26.61 2.91
N ARG A 332 -11.06 -25.66 2.44
CA ARG A 332 -12.53 -25.79 2.38
C ARG A 332 -13.09 -25.45 1.01
N ALA A 333 -12.28 -24.93 0.09
CA ALA A 333 -12.77 -24.43 -1.20
C ALA A 333 -13.50 -25.50 -2.01
N ASP A 334 -12.99 -26.74 -2.03
CA ASP A 334 -13.61 -27.88 -2.73
C ASP A 334 -14.97 -28.30 -2.13
N ALA A 335 -15.22 -27.98 -0.84
CA ALA A 335 -16.46 -28.29 -0.14
C ALA A 335 -17.48 -27.14 -0.18
N LEU A 336 -17.09 -25.95 -0.64
CA LEU A 336 -17.96 -24.79 -0.71
C LEU A 336 -19.06 -24.97 -1.76
N THR A 337 -20.29 -24.80 -1.33
CA THR A 337 -21.44 -24.77 -2.23
C THR A 337 -21.69 -23.37 -2.76
N GLY A 338 -22.33 -23.25 -3.93
CA GLY A 338 -22.76 -21.95 -4.45
C GLY A 338 -23.66 -21.17 -3.47
N GLN A 339 -24.44 -21.88 -2.63
CA GLN A 339 -25.26 -21.24 -1.59
C GLN A 339 -24.40 -20.59 -0.51
N GLN A 340 -23.31 -21.21 -0.07
CA GLN A 340 -22.38 -20.63 0.93
C GLN A 340 -21.65 -19.42 0.34
N ILE A 341 -21.25 -19.46 -0.91
CA ILE A 341 -20.65 -18.28 -1.59
C ILE A 341 -21.65 -17.12 -1.67
N MET A 342 -22.90 -17.41 -2.03
CA MET A 342 -23.94 -16.37 -2.05
C MET A 342 -24.29 -15.83 -0.68
N GLN A 343 -24.23 -16.66 0.38
CA GLN A 343 -24.37 -16.18 1.74
C GLN A 343 -23.20 -15.27 2.14
N ALA A 344 -21.98 -15.65 1.81
CA ALA A 344 -20.81 -14.81 2.07
C ALA A 344 -20.95 -13.41 1.42
N TRP A 345 -21.44 -13.32 0.19
CA TRP A 345 -21.70 -12.02 -0.46
C TRP A 345 -22.82 -11.21 0.24
N ARG A 346 -23.84 -11.87 0.82
CA ARG A 346 -24.84 -11.17 1.64
C ARG A 346 -24.24 -10.63 2.92
N ASP A 347 -23.37 -11.38 3.57
CA ASP A 347 -22.68 -10.96 4.79
C ASP A 347 -21.71 -9.80 4.51
N ILE A 348 -21.04 -9.78 3.34
CA ILE A 348 -20.30 -8.61 2.88
C ILE A 348 -21.21 -7.39 2.72
N THR A 349 -22.42 -7.57 2.22
CA THR A 349 -23.40 -6.47 2.12
C THR A 349 -23.82 -5.96 3.50
N ALA A 350 -24.05 -6.86 4.45
CA ALA A 350 -24.34 -6.51 5.83
C ALA A 350 -23.14 -5.81 6.50
N MET A 351 -21.92 -6.28 6.25
CA MET A 351 -20.68 -5.63 6.73
C MET A 351 -20.56 -4.19 6.21
N ARG A 352 -20.83 -3.94 4.93
CA ARG A 352 -20.85 -2.58 4.35
C ARG A 352 -21.86 -1.67 5.06
N ALA A 353 -23.06 -2.19 5.39
CA ALA A 353 -24.07 -1.45 6.14
C ALA A 353 -23.60 -1.13 7.57
N ALA A 354 -23.04 -2.12 8.28
CA ALA A 354 -22.52 -1.94 9.63
C ALA A 354 -21.37 -0.93 9.68
N ILE A 355 -20.46 -0.95 8.71
CA ILE A 355 -19.38 0.03 8.57
C ILE A 355 -19.95 1.45 8.38
N ASN A 356 -20.91 1.63 7.46
CA ASN A 356 -21.50 2.93 7.22
C ASN A 356 -22.24 3.46 8.46
N GLU A 357 -22.92 2.59 9.20
CA GLU A 357 -23.61 2.94 10.45
C GLU A 357 -22.61 3.33 11.53
N ALA A 358 -21.54 2.56 11.72
CA ALA A 358 -20.49 2.86 12.71
C ALA A 358 -19.74 4.17 12.42
N MET A 359 -19.63 4.56 11.16
CA MET A 359 -19.01 5.81 10.76
C MET A 359 -19.96 7.02 10.74
N MET A 360 -21.28 6.81 10.96
CA MET A 360 -22.21 7.92 11.01
C MET A 360 -21.88 8.88 12.16
N GLY A 361 -21.72 10.16 11.83
CA GLY A 361 -21.39 11.20 12.82
C GLY A 361 -19.90 11.42 13.05
N TYR A 362 -19.03 10.63 12.42
CA TYR A 362 -17.59 10.82 12.44
C TYR A 362 -17.08 11.16 11.04
N ASP A 363 -16.05 12.00 10.96
CA ASP A 363 -15.37 12.29 9.69
C ASP A 363 -14.39 11.18 9.34
N TYR A 364 -13.71 10.63 10.36
CA TYR A 364 -12.66 9.62 10.20
C TYR A 364 -12.67 8.60 11.33
N LEU A 365 -12.05 7.45 11.05
CA LEU A 365 -11.76 6.40 12.03
C LEU A 365 -10.25 6.18 12.12
N LEU A 366 -9.73 6.18 13.36
CA LEU A 366 -8.36 5.76 13.68
C LEU A 366 -8.36 4.35 14.27
N MET A 367 -7.41 3.52 13.82
CA MET A 367 -7.31 2.14 14.28
C MET A 367 -5.92 1.55 14.01
N PRO A 368 -5.60 0.34 14.54
CA PRO A 368 -4.42 -0.41 14.13
C PRO A 368 -4.40 -0.72 12.63
N VAL A 369 -3.21 -0.89 12.06
CA VAL A 369 -3.05 -1.52 10.73
C VAL A 369 -3.08 -3.05 10.87
N SER A 370 -2.47 -3.57 11.93
CA SER A 370 -2.39 -4.99 12.27
C SER A 370 -2.66 -5.17 13.77
N PRO A 371 -3.25 -6.27 14.22
CA PRO A 371 -3.36 -6.57 15.64
C PRO A 371 -2.02 -6.99 16.26
N VAL A 372 -1.07 -7.43 15.44
CA VAL A 372 0.22 -7.98 15.88
C VAL A 372 1.39 -7.22 15.28
N MET A 373 2.51 -7.21 15.97
CA MET A 373 3.80 -6.76 15.46
C MET A 373 4.30 -7.67 14.32
N PRO A 374 5.27 -7.23 13.49
CA PRO A 374 5.87 -8.12 12.49
C PRO A 374 6.37 -9.40 13.14
N TRP A 375 6.02 -10.55 12.56
CA TRP A 375 6.42 -11.88 13.03
C TRP A 375 7.69 -12.37 12.32
N ALA A 376 8.16 -13.58 12.67
CA ALA A 376 9.38 -14.15 12.07
C ALA A 376 9.28 -14.22 10.54
N ALA A 377 10.32 -13.76 9.84
CA ALA A 377 10.36 -13.68 8.36
C ALA A 377 10.14 -15.05 7.67
N THR A 378 10.45 -16.14 8.37
CA THR A 378 10.28 -17.51 7.87
C THR A 378 8.83 -18.01 7.94
N SER A 379 7.96 -17.33 8.72
CA SER A 379 6.54 -17.69 8.89
C SER A 379 5.67 -16.89 7.91
N LEU A 380 4.63 -17.53 7.37
CA LEU A 380 3.76 -16.95 6.35
C LEU A 380 2.51 -16.28 6.94
N SER A 381 2.24 -16.52 8.23
CA SER A 381 1.25 -15.81 9.05
C SER A 381 1.75 -15.76 10.49
N PRO A 382 1.14 -14.97 11.39
CA PRO A 382 1.55 -14.92 12.81
C PRO A 382 1.58 -16.29 13.50
N GLY A 383 0.59 -17.16 13.21
CA GLY A 383 0.53 -18.54 13.71
C GLY A 383 1.24 -19.55 12.82
N ASN A 384 1.63 -19.19 11.62
CA ASN A 384 2.17 -20.07 10.58
C ASN A 384 1.33 -21.34 10.35
N ASP A 385 0.01 -21.23 10.56
CA ASP A 385 -0.97 -22.30 10.42
C ASP A 385 -1.96 -21.95 9.29
N PRO A 386 -1.98 -22.70 8.18
CA PRO A 386 -2.94 -22.48 7.09
C PRO A 386 -4.40 -22.61 7.56
N ALA A 387 -4.67 -23.52 8.55
CA ALA A 387 -6.00 -23.75 9.07
C ALA A 387 -6.56 -22.53 9.83
N GLY A 388 -5.71 -21.72 10.40
CA GLY A 388 -6.08 -20.48 11.06
C GLY A 388 -6.50 -19.35 10.12
N GLY A 389 -6.40 -19.51 8.81
CA GLY A 389 -6.70 -18.48 7.83
C GLY A 389 -5.79 -17.25 7.92
N LEU A 390 -6.34 -16.08 7.62
CA LEU A 390 -5.64 -14.80 7.64
C LEU A 390 -6.25 -13.83 8.70
N PRO A 391 -6.34 -14.21 9.99
CA PRO A 391 -7.04 -13.41 11.00
C PRO A 391 -6.37 -12.07 11.30
N HIS A 392 -5.09 -11.92 10.98
CA HIS A 392 -4.32 -10.69 11.18
C HIS A 392 -4.68 -9.55 10.22
N VAL A 393 -5.47 -9.81 9.15
CA VAL A 393 -5.96 -8.75 8.24
C VAL A 393 -7.29 -8.14 8.68
N VAL A 394 -7.76 -8.45 9.89
CA VAL A 394 -9.05 -7.99 10.43
C VAL A 394 -9.21 -6.46 10.43
N PHE A 395 -8.12 -5.72 10.59
CA PHE A 395 -8.13 -4.26 10.54
C PHE A 395 -8.01 -3.68 9.12
N THR A 396 -7.62 -4.46 8.14
CA THR A 396 -7.39 -3.94 6.78
C THR A 396 -8.38 -4.44 5.75
N ALA A 397 -8.70 -5.73 5.75
CA ALA A 397 -9.55 -6.36 4.73
C ALA A 397 -10.98 -5.77 4.63
N PRO A 398 -11.68 -5.43 5.73
CA PRO A 398 -13.02 -4.86 5.65
C PRO A 398 -13.10 -3.60 4.76
N TRP A 399 -12.07 -2.75 4.78
CA TRP A 399 -12.02 -1.52 3.99
C TRP A 399 -11.83 -1.74 2.49
N ASN A 400 -11.29 -2.90 2.11
CA ASN A 400 -11.24 -3.31 0.72
C ASN A 400 -12.64 -3.73 0.22
N PHE A 401 -13.32 -4.57 1.00
CA PHE A 401 -14.65 -5.06 0.65
C PHE A 401 -15.75 -3.99 0.79
N ALA A 402 -15.51 -2.95 1.58
CA ALA A 402 -16.43 -1.82 1.74
C ALA A 402 -16.07 -0.58 0.90
N ASP A 403 -15.03 -0.66 0.07
CA ASP A 403 -14.57 0.38 -0.85
C ASP A 403 -14.11 1.70 -0.20
N HIS A 404 -13.90 1.74 1.13
CA HIS A 404 -13.46 2.94 1.84
C HIS A 404 -11.99 3.25 1.60
N PRO A 405 -11.58 4.52 1.40
CA PRO A 405 -10.18 4.90 1.37
C PRO A 405 -9.56 4.71 2.75
N ALA A 406 -8.32 4.22 2.78
CA ALA A 406 -7.59 4.00 4.03
C ALA A 406 -6.08 4.20 3.84
N ALA A 407 -5.41 4.70 4.86
CA ALA A 407 -3.97 4.92 4.85
C ALA A 407 -3.30 4.26 6.05
N SER A 408 -2.08 3.76 5.84
CA SER A 408 -1.14 3.36 6.89
C SER A 408 -0.04 4.40 7.00
N LEU A 409 0.09 5.00 8.16
CA LEU A 409 1.11 5.99 8.48
C LEU A 409 2.06 5.41 9.52
N ASN A 410 3.37 5.46 9.29
CA ASN A 410 4.34 5.17 10.35
C ASN A 410 4.18 6.20 11.48
N TRP A 411 3.70 5.77 12.65
CA TRP A 411 3.48 6.66 13.78
C TRP A 411 4.71 6.79 14.68
N ARG A 412 5.29 5.67 15.04
CA ARG A 412 6.45 5.60 15.93
C ARG A 412 7.24 4.31 15.70
N HIS A 413 8.35 4.19 16.38
CA HIS A 413 9.10 2.94 16.47
C HIS A 413 8.94 2.34 17.88
N GLY A 414 8.87 1.02 17.96
CA GLY A 414 8.94 0.29 19.21
C GLY A 414 10.32 0.41 19.88
N ALA A 415 10.44 -0.11 21.12
CA ALA A 415 11.71 -0.11 21.85
C ALA A 415 12.81 -0.92 21.14
N ASP A 416 12.43 -1.83 20.28
CA ASP A 416 13.29 -2.66 19.41
C ASP A 416 13.63 -2.00 18.07
N GLY A 417 13.18 -0.76 17.84
CA GLY A 417 13.37 -0.02 16.60
C GLY A 417 12.44 -0.42 15.45
N VAL A 418 11.49 -1.33 15.68
CA VAL A 418 10.53 -1.76 14.65
C VAL A 418 9.44 -0.72 14.48
N PRO A 419 9.08 -0.33 13.24
CA PRO A 419 8.01 0.63 12.98
C PRO A 419 6.63 0.13 13.44
N ILE A 420 5.79 1.05 13.88
CA ILE A 420 4.40 0.80 14.27
C ILE A 420 3.49 1.73 13.48
N GLY A 421 2.63 1.14 12.65
CA GLY A 421 1.70 1.88 11.80
C GLY A 421 0.40 2.25 12.52
N LEU A 422 -0.13 3.42 12.16
CA LEU A 422 -1.47 3.89 12.50
C LEU A 422 -2.32 3.86 11.22
N GLN A 423 -3.54 3.33 11.27
CA GLN A 423 -4.48 3.38 10.15
C GLN A 423 -5.47 4.52 10.31
N VAL A 424 -5.62 5.28 9.22
CA VAL A 424 -6.64 6.31 9.02
C VAL A 424 -7.63 5.80 7.99
N VAL A 425 -8.92 5.83 8.30
CA VAL A 425 -9.99 5.45 7.37
C VAL A 425 -10.96 6.62 7.21
N GLY A 426 -11.37 6.92 5.98
CA GLY A 426 -12.36 7.93 5.66
C GLY A 426 -13.65 7.34 5.08
N HIS A 427 -14.64 8.17 4.84
CA HIS A 427 -15.83 7.79 4.08
C HIS A 427 -15.48 7.43 2.64
N ARG A 428 -16.30 6.60 2.00
CA ARG A 428 -16.18 6.33 0.56
C ARG A 428 -16.07 7.64 -0.21
N PHE A 429 -15.14 7.70 -1.13
CA PHE A 429 -14.86 8.84 -2.01
C PHE A 429 -14.12 10.02 -1.35
N ASP A 430 -13.87 9.99 -0.04
CA ASP A 430 -13.07 11.03 0.65
C ASP A 430 -11.57 10.68 0.66
N ASP A 431 -11.03 10.40 -0.51
CA ASP A 431 -9.60 10.09 -0.71
C ASP A 431 -8.71 11.25 -0.26
N LEU A 432 -9.10 12.48 -0.61
CA LEU A 432 -8.37 13.68 -0.22
C LEU A 432 -8.41 13.91 1.31
N GLY A 433 -9.55 13.69 1.96
CA GLY A 433 -9.68 13.85 3.40
C GLY A 433 -8.78 12.89 4.17
N VAL A 434 -8.70 11.61 3.75
CA VAL A 434 -7.77 10.64 4.35
C VAL A 434 -6.32 11.09 4.22
N LEU A 435 -5.91 11.60 3.06
CA LEU A 435 -4.56 12.15 2.87
C LEU A 435 -4.32 13.39 3.73
N ARG A 436 -5.30 14.31 3.84
CA ARG A 436 -5.20 15.52 4.67
C ARG A 436 -5.05 15.20 6.16
N LEU A 437 -5.86 14.26 6.68
CA LEU A 437 -5.72 13.83 8.07
C LEU A 437 -4.40 13.10 8.29
N SER A 438 -4.01 12.22 7.35
CA SER A 438 -2.71 11.55 7.40
C SER A 438 -1.56 12.54 7.43
N ARG A 439 -1.63 13.63 6.65
CA ARG A 439 -0.63 14.70 6.64
C ARG A 439 -0.59 15.47 7.97
N THR A 440 -1.74 15.79 8.54
CA THR A 440 -1.84 16.41 9.85
C THR A 440 -1.20 15.53 10.91
N LEU A 441 -1.49 14.24 10.92
CA LEU A 441 -0.89 13.26 11.82
C LEU A 441 0.61 13.06 11.57
N GLU A 442 1.06 13.09 10.31
CA GLU A 442 2.48 13.04 9.95
C GLU A 442 3.29 14.17 10.58
N ILE A 443 2.70 15.39 10.65
CA ILE A 443 3.32 16.54 11.29
C ILE A 443 3.30 16.41 12.83
N MET A 444 2.25 15.81 13.38
CA MET A 444 2.05 15.69 14.83
C MET A 444 2.76 14.51 15.47
N ARG A 445 3.15 13.51 14.66
CA ARG A 445 3.76 12.27 15.17
C ARG A 445 5.09 12.55 15.89
N PRO A 446 5.52 11.64 16.79
CA PRO A 446 6.84 11.73 17.43
C PRO A 446 7.98 11.76 16.41
N GLU A 447 9.15 12.20 16.86
CA GLU A 447 10.37 12.15 16.05
C GLU A 447 10.62 10.73 15.54
N GLN A 448 10.97 10.63 14.27
CA GLN A 448 11.18 9.36 13.60
C GLN A 448 12.65 8.95 13.64
N ALA A 449 12.89 7.65 13.72
CA ALA A 449 14.23 7.10 13.55
C ALA A 449 14.78 7.42 12.15
N ALA A 450 16.10 7.54 12.03
CA ALA A 450 16.76 7.65 10.73
C ALA A 450 16.44 6.42 9.87
N TRP A 451 16.30 6.64 8.55
CA TRP A 451 16.03 5.55 7.63
C TRP A 451 17.15 4.49 7.69
N PRO A 452 16.80 3.21 7.52
CA PRO A 452 17.78 2.12 7.59
C PRO A 452 18.80 2.24 6.47
N GLN A 453 20.08 2.08 6.85
CA GLN A 453 21.26 2.22 5.96
C GLN A 453 21.57 0.89 5.26
#